data_3bc09210be3e045eb699f2512f976599
#
_entry.id   3bc09210be3e045eb699f2512f976599
#
_cell.length_a   1.000
_cell.length_b   1.000
_cell.length_c   1.000
_cell.angle_alpha   90.00
_cell.angle_beta   90.00
_cell.angle_gamma   90.00
#
_symmetry.space_group_name_H-M   'P 1'
#
loop_
_entity.id
_entity.type
_entity.pdbx_description
1 polymer ?
#
loop_
_entity_poly.entity_id
_entity_poly.type
_entity_poly.pdbx_seq_one_letter_code
_entity_poly.pdbx_strand_id
1 'polypeptide(L)' 'MKIVFNTDNASFEDNPNEIEIILQRIIRLIREGQDSGLIRDSNGNTIGKWGMK' A
#
# COMPACT_ATOMS: atom_id res chain seq x y z
N MET A 1 0.85 -14.33 -4.37
CA MET A 1 1.00 -12.95 -3.89
C MET A 1 -0.22 -12.54 -3.10
N LYS A 2 -0.01 -11.81 -2.03
CA LYS A 2 -1.12 -11.35 -1.20
C LYS A 2 -0.92 -9.89 -0.83
N ILE A 3 -1.95 -9.08 -1.02
CA ILE A 3 -1.96 -7.66 -0.66
C ILE A 3 -3.22 -7.42 0.16
N VAL A 4 -3.07 -6.95 1.40
CA VAL A 4 -4.21 -6.69 2.30
C VAL A 4 -4.00 -5.35 2.98
N PHE A 5 -4.97 -4.46 2.86
CA PHE A 5 -4.94 -3.20 3.58
C PHE A 5 -6.34 -2.66 3.81
N ASN A 6 -6.47 -1.81 4.83
CA ASN A 6 -7.69 -1.14 5.21
C ASN A 6 -7.88 0.15 4.43
N THR A 7 -9.13 0.45 4.06
CA THR A 7 -9.47 1.70 3.39
C THR A 7 -10.37 2.59 4.23
N ASP A 8 -10.42 2.37 5.54
CA ASP A 8 -11.38 3.03 6.43
C ASP A 8 -10.93 4.40 6.93
N ASN A 9 -9.70 4.80 6.67
CA ASN A 9 -9.21 6.06 7.24
C ASN A 9 -9.42 7.25 6.29
N ALA A 10 -9.23 8.44 6.85
CA ALA A 10 -9.53 9.69 6.16
C ALA A 10 -8.70 9.91 4.89
N SER A 11 -7.52 9.28 4.78
CA SER A 11 -6.68 9.47 3.59
C SER A 11 -7.37 8.97 2.33
N PHE A 12 -8.22 7.96 2.44
CA PHE A 12 -8.96 7.42 1.29
C PHE A 12 -10.14 8.31 0.89
N GLU A 13 -10.72 9.02 1.85
CA GLU A 13 -11.78 9.99 1.57
C GLU A 13 -11.21 11.27 0.94
N ASP A 14 -10.06 11.72 1.44
CA ASP A 14 -9.45 12.98 1.00
C ASP A 14 -8.67 12.83 -0.30
N ASN A 15 -8.21 11.64 -0.63
CA ASN A 15 -7.37 11.38 -1.80
C ASN A 15 -7.97 10.30 -2.68
N PRO A 16 -8.70 10.69 -3.75
CA PRO A 16 -9.32 9.69 -4.64
C PRO A 16 -8.32 8.72 -5.27
N ASN A 17 -7.05 9.11 -5.34
CA ASN A 17 -6.01 8.29 -5.96
C ASN A 17 -5.19 7.48 -4.95
N GLU A 18 -5.63 7.40 -3.70
CA GLU A 18 -4.84 6.76 -2.64
C GLU A 18 -4.53 5.30 -2.96
N ILE A 19 -5.53 4.54 -3.44
CA ILE A 19 -5.33 3.13 -3.78
C ILE A 19 -4.31 3.00 -4.91
N GLU A 20 -4.41 3.84 -5.93
CA GLU A 20 -3.47 3.82 -7.05
C GLU A 20 -2.05 4.09 -6.57
N ILE A 21 -1.87 5.09 -5.71
CA ILE A 21 -0.56 5.44 -5.16
C ILE A 21 0.02 4.27 -4.39
N ILE A 22 -0.79 3.60 -3.56
CA ILE A 22 -0.36 2.45 -2.78
C ILE A 22 0.10 1.31 -3.69
N LEU A 23 -0.71 0.98 -4.70
CA LEU A 23 -0.39 -0.12 -5.61
C LEU A 23 0.85 0.18 -6.44
N GLN A 24 1.01 1.42 -6.90
CA GLN A 24 2.20 1.81 -7.65
C GLN A 24 3.46 1.73 -6.79
N ARG A 25 3.34 2.05 -5.51
CA ARG A 25 4.45 1.95 -4.58
C ARG A 25 4.89 0.49 -4.40
N ILE A 26 3.92 -0.43 -4.31
CA ILE A 26 4.21 -1.86 -4.23
C ILE A 26 4.91 -2.34 -5.49
N ILE A 27 4.43 -1.90 -6.66
CA ILE A 27 5.07 -2.25 -7.94
C ILE A 27 6.54 -1.84 -7.94
N ARG A 28 6.82 -0.63 -7.47
CA ARG A 28 8.20 -0.13 -7.42
C ARG A 28 9.05 -1.00 -6.50
N LEU A 29 8.54 -1.37 -5.34
CA LEU A 29 9.29 -2.19 -4.38
C LEU A 29 9.60 -3.57 -4.95
N ILE A 30 8.64 -4.17 -5.67
CA ILE A 30 8.86 -5.44 -6.34
C ILE A 30 9.97 -5.32 -7.38
N ARG A 31 9.98 -4.24 -8.15
CA ARG A 31 11.03 -3.97 -9.14
C ARG A 31 12.40 -3.85 -8.50
N GLU A 32 12.46 -3.35 -7.27
CA GLU A 32 13.71 -3.19 -6.53
C GLU A 32 14.17 -4.47 -5.85
N GLY A 33 13.42 -5.56 -6.02
CA GLY A 33 13.80 -6.86 -5.45
C GLY A 33 13.17 -7.17 -4.11
N GLN A 34 12.25 -6.34 -3.63
CA GLN A 34 11.54 -6.61 -2.39
C GLN A 34 10.50 -7.70 -2.62
N ASP A 35 10.27 -8.54 -1.62
CA ASP A 35 9.30 -9.62 -1.71
C ASP A 35 8.19 -9.51 -0.65
N SER A 36 8.25 -8.52 0.23
CA SER A 36 7.22 -8.25 1.22
C SER A 36 7.42 -6.87 1.83
N GLY A 37 6.41 -6.35 2.47
CA GLY A 37 6.50 -5.07 3.14
C GLY A 37 5.22 -4.64 3.81
N LEU A 38 5.32 -3.56 4.57
CA LEU A 38 4.16 -2.92 5.17
C LEU A 38 3.57 -1.91 4.18
N ILE A 39 2.26 -1.69 4.31
CA ILE A 39 1.55 -0.71 3.49
C ILE A 39 1.18 0.46 4.38
N ARG A 40 1.54 1.67 3.94
CA ARG A 40 1.21 2.91 4.64
C ARG A 40 0.40 3.82 3.75
N ASP A 41 -0.50 4.58 4.38
CA ASP A 41 -1.27 5.59 3.67
C ASP A 41 -0.46 6.89 3.54
N SER A 42 -1.05 7.90 2.89
CA SER A 42 -0.40 9.19 2.67
C SER A 42 -0.14 9.94 3.96
N ASN A 43 -0.84 9.60 5.04
CA ASN A 43 -0.65 10.21 6.36
C ASN A 43 0.40 9.48 7.20
N GLY A 44 1.02 8.43 6.66
CA GLY A 44 2.06 7.69 7.36
C GLY A 44 1.57 6.59 8.28
N ASN A 45 0.28 6.29 8.27
CA ASN A 45 -0.28 5.22 9.09
C ASN A 45 -0.09 3.86 8.41
N THR A 46 0.32 2.86 9.18
CA THR A 46 0.40 1.49 8.66
C THR A 46 -1.01 0.91 8.57
N ILE A 47 -1.44 0.55 7.37
CA ILE A 47 -2.81 0.11 7.11
C ILE A 47 -2.89 -1.33 6.59
N GLY A 48 -1.76 -1.96 6.34
CA GLY A 48 -1.76 -3.34 5.86
C GLY A 48 -0.38 -3.85 5.54
N LYS A 49 -0.34 -4.94 4.78
CA LYS A 49 0.92 -5.58 4.38
C LYS A 49 0.74 -6.32 3.06
N TRP A 50 1.86 -6.60 2.40
CA TRP A 50 1.88 -7.38 1.17
C TRP A 50 3.03 -8.36 1.18
N GLY A 51 2.94 -9.41 0.39
CA GLY A 51 3.99 -10.41 0.25
C GLY A 51 3.77 -11.29 -0.95
N MET A 52 4.86 -11.89 -1.42
CA MET A 52 4.82 -12.78 -2.58
C MET A 52 4.30 -14.17 -2.22
N LYS A 53 4.28 -14.51 -0.96
CA LYS A 53 3.80 -15.81 -0.48
C LYS A 53 2.44 -15.71 0.18
#